data_6d9085307a53d8840d64e6dc74733bf0
#
_entry.id   6d9085307a53d8840d64e6dc74733bf0
#
_cell.length_a   1.000
_cell.length_b   1.000
_cell.length_c   1.000
_cell.angle_alpha   90.00
_cell.angle_beta   90.00
_cell.angle_gamma   90.00
#
_symmetry.space_group_name_H-M   'P 1'
#
loop_
_entity.id
_entity.type
_entity.pdbx_description
1 polymer ?
#
loop_
_entity_poly.entity_id
_entity_poly.type
_entity_poly.pdbx_seq_one_letter_code
_entity_poly.pdbx_strand_id
1 'polypeptide(L)'
;EARVVTYNVLSSHLAEPTYFTHCDPENLDADTRLARVMEKLDAECARGAVIGLQEVSMSWSGRLHAYFAKRGYAFIVSLYGKPFNNYMGVGLAVPLDVYELVGSDVARLSDTVKFPRVKENEVKLGPLTPLYTLFVSKPIRLWRKITDYRPPMDEWQTARGRFNSILHATLRCKKSKVSFGVSTYHMPCMFRTAADRRVMTIHASLAAQYALNQSAGLPTVLMGDFNLKPGDAGHTLITTGDLDESHEAYPIMPDRYSGEPFVVKPPQKMQSAYVRVNGEEPNFTNNAQIKDDEPFIDTLDYIFVTDDIQVTEVLDLPHRDNINGPFPAATEPSDHIMLAATIRVPAGSA
;
A
#
# COMPACT_ATOMS: atom_id res chain seq x y z
N GLU A 1 19.24 -11.18 13.07
CA GLU A 1 17.97 -10.48 13.31
C GLU A 1 17.94 -9.19 12.50
N ALA A 2 16.76 -8.78 12.09
CA ALA A 2 16.49 -7.52 11.40
C ALA A 2 15.24 -6.87 12.03
N ARG A 3 15.24 -5.54 12.13
CA ARG A 3 14.07 -4.76 12.53
C ARG A 3 13.43 -4.16 11.29
N VAL A 4 12.12 -4.33 11.12
CA VAL A 4 11.33 -3.77 10.01
C VAL A 4 10.18 -2.94 10.57
N VAL A 5 9.88 -1.83 9.90
CA VAL A 5 8.90 -0.83 10.35
C VAL A 5 8.05 -0.41 9.17
N THR A 6 6.76 -0.26 9.37
CA THR A 6 5.86 0.42 8.42
C THR A 6 5.08 1.52 9.10
N TYR A 7 4.91 2.64 8.41
CA TYR A 7 4.17 3.78 8.93
C TYR A 7 3.57 4.64 7.81
N ASN A 8 2.26 4.70 7.72
CA ASN A 8 1.58 5.73 6.93
C ASN A 8 1.66 7.05 7.71
N VAL A 9 2.33 8.05 7.14
CA VAL A 9 2.63 9.32 7.82
C VAL A 9 1.59 10.41 7.57
N LEU A 10 0.52 10.09 6.88
CA LEU A 10 -0.54 11.00 6.40
C LEU A 10 0.03 12.21 5.64
N SER A 11 -0.19 12.26 4.36
CA SER A 11 0.34 13.32 3.48
C SER A 11 0.09 14.72 4.04
N SER A 12 1.09 15.59 3.92
CA SER A 12 1.04 16.97 4.42
C SER A 12 -0.16 17.78 3.92
N HIS A 13 -0.75 17.41 2.77
CA HIS A 13 -1.89 18.08 2.15
C HIS A 13 -3.23 17.36 2.37
N LEU A 14 -3.24 16.26 3.12
CA LEU A 14 -4.46 15.56 3.47
C LEU A 14 -4.94 15.86 4.88
N ALA A 15 -4.05 16.36 5.76
CA ALA A 15 -4.38 16.73 7.14
C ALA A 15 -4.96 18.17 7.23
N GLU A 16 -6.01 18.45 6.45
CA GLU A 16 -6.61 19.77 6.44
C GLU A 16 -7.61 19.95 7.59
N PRO A 17 -7.59 21.08 8.35
CA PRO A 17 -8.55 21.33 9.43
C PRO A 17 -10.01 21.32 9.00
N THR A 18 -10.29 21.62 7.71
CA THR A 18 -11.63 21.53 7.14
C THR A 18 -12.07 20.09 6.85
N TYR A 19 -11.17 19.14 6.97
CA TYR A 19 -11.40 17.72 6.76
C TYR A 19 -11.38 16.94 8.07
N PHE A 20 -10.35 17.16 8.91
CA PHE A 20 -10.21 16.58 10.25
C PHE A 20 -10.80 17.52 11.33
N THR A 21 -12.10 17.79 11.25
CA THR A 21 -12.79 18.78 12.07
C THR A 21 -12.83 18.47 13.57
N HIS A 22 -12.55 17.22 13.95
CA HIS A 22 -12.50 16.73 15.32
C HIS A 22 -11.08 16.69 15.91
N CYS A 23 -10.06 17.06 15.12
CA CYS A 23 -8.67 17.17 15.57
C CYS A 23 -8.33 18.62 15.89
N ASP A 24 -7.46 18.82 16.89
CA ASP A 24 -6.91 20.14 17.19
C ASP A 24 -6.11 20.65 15.97
N PRO A 25 -6.40 21.86 15.46
CA PRO A 25 -5.69 22.40 14.30
C PRO A 25 -4.16 22.48 14.45
N GLU A 26 -3.65 22.65 15.68
CA GLU A 26 -2.20 22.62 15.94
C GLU A 26 -1.58 21.25 15.66
N ASN A 27 -2.34 20.17 15.86
CA ASN A 27 -1.91 18.81 15.55
C ASN A 27 -1.99 18.46 14.05
N LEU A 28 -2.63 19.31 13.25
CA LEU A 28 -2.77 19.15 11.80
C LEU A 28 -1.70 19.93 11.02
N ASP A 29 -0.97 20.83 11.70
CA ASP A 29 0.11 21.60 11.07
C ASP A 29 1.18 20.69 10.47
N ALA A 30 1.49 20.88 9.19
CA ALA A 30 2.37 19.99 8.45
C ALA A 30 3.80 19.95 8.98
N ASP A 31 4.34 21.08 9.49
CA ASP A 31 5.70 21.13 10.03
C ASP A 31 5.77 20.50 11.42
N THR A 32 4.77 20.77 12.25
CA THR A 32 4.61 20.15 13.58
C THR A 32 4.50 18.63 13.45
N ARG A 33 3.64 18.14 12.55
CA ARG A 33 3.47 16.72 12.29
C ARG A 33 4.77 16.06 11.80
N LEU A 34 5.45 16.67 10.82
CA LEU A 34 6.71 16.12 10.33
C LEU A 34 7.78 16.02 11.43
N ALA A 35 7.88 17.03 12.30
CA ALA A 35 8.82 16.99 13.42
C ALA A 35 8.52 15.80 14.34
N ARG A 36 7.25 15.58 14.71
CA ARG A 36 6.81 14.46 15.55
C ARG A 36 6.97 13.11 14.85
N VAL A 37 6.72 13.02 13.52
CA VAL A 37 7.01 11.81 12.73
C VAL A 37 8.49 11.45 12.83
N MET A 38 9.38 12.42 12.61
CA MET A 38 10.83 12.19 12.70
C MET A 38 11.26 11.78 14.12
N GLU A 39 10.68 12.37 15.17
CA GLU A 39 10.92 11.99 16.56
C GLU A 39 10.50 10.53 16.84
N LYS A 40 9.32 10.10 16.36
CA LYS A 40 8.88 8.69 16.48
C LYS A 40 9.83 7.74 15.75
N LEU A 41 10.36 8.12 14.60
CA LEU A 41 11.29 7.31 13.84
C LEU A 41 12.69 7.21 14.47
N ASP A 42 13.08 8.14 15.35
CA ASP A 42 14.42 8.17 15.97
C ASP A 42 14.73 6.89 16.75
N ALA A 43 13.76 6.37 17.51
CA ALA A 43 13.92 5.14 18.27
C ALA A 43 14.17 3.92 17.37
N GLU A 44 13.45 3.81 16.26
CA GLU A 44 13.60 2.71 15.31
C GLU A 44 14.87 2.88 14.43
N CYS A 45 15.25 4.12 14.11
CA CYS A 45 16.53 4.39 13.46
C CYS A 45 17.71 3.99 14.35
N ALA A 46 17.66 4.23 15.66
CA ALA A 46 18.69 3.80 16.61
C ALA A 46 18.80 2.25 16.72
N ARG A 47 17.73 1.52 16.40
CA ARG A 47 17.72 0.04 16.32
C ARG A 47 18.21 -0.48 14.96
N GLY A 48 18.57 0.38 14.01
CA GLY A 48 18.96 -0.02 12.64
C GLY A 48 17.81 -0.64 11.84
N ALA A 49 16.60 -0.14 12.03
CA ALA A 49 15.41 -0.66 11.37
C ALA A 49 15.37 -0.31 9.87
N VAL A 50 14.84 -1.23 9.06
CA VAL A 50 14.41 -0.94 7.68
C VAL A 50 13.00 -0.37 7.75
N ILE A 51 12.79 0.84 7.21
CA ILE A 51 11.56 1.60 7.44
C ILE A 51 10.83 1.88 6.12
N GLY A 52 9.62 1.36 5.99
CA GLY A 52 8.69 1.68 4.91
C GLY A 52 7.71 2.78 5.34
N LEU A 53 7.61 3.81 4.54
CA LEU A 53 6.69 4.92 4.76
C LEU A 53 5.66 4.97 3.65
N GLN A 54 4.40 5.28 3.99
CA GLN A 54 3.32 5.52 3.06
C GLN A 54 2.86 6.98 3.19
N GLU A 55 2.28 7.51 2.14
CA GLU A 55 1.84 8.90 2.03
C GLU A 55 2.95 9.94 2.16
N VAL A 56 4.18 9.59 1.85
CA VAL A 56 5.28 10.55 1.78
C VAL A 56 4.95 11.61 0.72
N SER A 57 4.64 12.83 1.14
CA SER A 57 4.36 13.93 0.21
C SER A 57 5.64 14.48 -0.42
N MET A 58 5.52 15.12 -1.59
CA MET A 58 6.65 15.75 -2.27
C MET A 58 7.33 16.81 -1.39
N SER A 59 6.55 17.60 -0.63
CA SER A 59 7.08 18.61 0.28
C SER A 59 7.91 18.01 1.45
N TRP A 60 7.56 16.79 1.90
CA TRP A 60 8.28 16.09 2.97
C TRP A 60 9.45 15.24 2.47
N SER A 61 9.41 14.79 1.21
CA SER A 61 10.40 13.84 0.68
C SER A 61 11.83 14.31 0.83
N GLY A 62 12.12 15.58 0.51
CA GLY A 62 13.46 16.15 0.66
C GLY A 62 13.92 16.26 2.11
N ARG A 63 13.02 16.63 3.03
CA ARG A 63 13.31 16.73 4.47
C ARG A 63 13.56 15.35 5.08
N LEU A 64 12.75 14.36 4.73
CA LEU A 64 12.96 12.96 5.13
C LEU A 64 14.25 12.39 4.55
N HIS A 65 14.58 12.72 3.30
CA HIS A 65 15.86 12.32 2.72
C HIS A 65 17.03 12.87 3.55
N ALA A 66 17.01 14.15 3.87
CA ALA A 66 18.06 14.77 4.70
C ALA A 66 18.09 14.18 6.13
N TYR A 67 16.92 13.90 6.72
CA TYR A 67 16.78 13.26 8.02
C TYR A 67 17.42 11.86 8.05
N PHE A 68 17.12 11.02 7.09
CA PHE A 68 17.66 9.66 6.97
C PHE A 68 19.15 9.66 6.61
N ALA A 69 19.58 10.54 5.69
CA ALA A 69 20.99 10.64 5.29
C ALA A 69 21.91 11.01 6.47
N LYS A 70 21.47 11.91 7.36
CA LYS A 70 22.20 12.26 8.59
C LYS A 70 22.38 11.09 9.56
N ARG A 71 21.54 10.04 9.43
CA ARG A 71 21.57 8.82 10.25
C ARG A 71 22.22 7.63 9.53
N GLY A 72 22.86 7.87 8.38
CA GLY A 72 23.53 6.81 7.60
C GLY A 72 22.59 5.90 6.81
N TYR A 73 21.38 6.37 6.51
CA TYR A 73 20.38 5.63 5.73
C TYR A 73 20.38 6.05 4.26
N ALA A 74 20.20 5.07 3.37
CA ALA A 74 19.68 5.35 2.05
C ALA A 74 18.16 5.49 2.14
N PHE A 75 17.60 6.53 1.51
CA PHE A 75 16.15 6.71 1.42
C PHE A 75 15.72 6.75 -0.02
N ILE A 76 14.93 5.75 -0.44
CA ILE A 76 14.36 5.63 -1.78
C ILE A 76 12.91 6.04 -1.69
N VAL A 77 12.45 6.92 -2.59
CA VAL A 77 11.07 7.39 -2.60
C VAL A 77 10.48 7.33 -4.01
N SER A 78 9.22 6.91 -4.11
CA SER A 78 8.44 6.94 -5.34
C SER A 78 7.17 7.75 -5.10
N LEU A 79 7.04 8.87 -5.79
CA LEU A 79 5.89 9.76 -5.69
C LEU A 79 4.91 9.50 -6.82
N TYR A 80 3.62 9.53 -6.50
CA TYR A 80 2.52 9.40 -7.44
C TYR A 80 1.34 10.30 -7.01
N GLY A 81 0.22 10.22 -7.72
CA GLY A 81 -0.98 10.97 -7.35
C GLY A 81 -1.12 12.28 -8.11
N LYS A 82 -1.62 13.29 -7.43
CA LYS A 82 -2.02 14.58 -8.03
C LYS A 82 -1.66 15.74 -7.09
N PRO A 83 -1.74 17.01 -7.56
CA PRO A 83 -1.44 18.18 -6.73
C PRO A 83 -2.22 18.24 -5.42
N PHE A 84 -3.48 17.78 -5.37
CA PHE A 84 -4.31 17.86 -4.16
C PHE A 84 -3.75 17.08 -2.97
N ASN A 85 -3.02 15.99 -3.21
CA ASN A 85 -2.36 15.20 -2.16
C ASN A 85 -0.84 15.41 -2.11
N ASN A 86 -0.36 16.49 -2.73
CA ASN A 86 1.06 16.82 -2.85
C ASN A 86 1.90 15.69 -3.45
N TYR A 87 1.37 14.99 -4.47
CA TYR A 87 2.09 13.88 -5.11
C TYR A 87 2.63 12.88 -4.08
N MET A 88 1.81 12.46 -3.13
CA MET A 88 2.20 11.49 -2.10
C MET A 88 2.68 10.17 -2.72
N GLY A 89 3.49 9.44 -1.98
CA GLY A 89 4.02 8.17 -2.47
C GLY A 89 4.49 7.27 -1.35
N VAL A 90 5.33 6.32 -1.69
CA VAL A 90 5.95 5.39 -0.75
C VAL A 90 7.44 5.65 -0.64
N GLY A 91 8.00 5.43 0.55
CA GLY A 91 9.41 5.57 0.83
C GLY A 91 9.97 4.34 1.54
N LEU A 92 11.22 3.99 1.25
CA LEU A 92 11.94 2.91 1.93
C LEU A 92 13.30 3.42 2.39
N ALA A 93 13.54 3.40 3.71
CA ALA A 93 14.79 3.78 4.32
C ALA A 93 15.56 2.54 4.79
N VAL A 94 16.83 2.44 4.39
CA VAL A 94 17.71 1.30 4.65
C VAL A 94 18.98 1.79 5.37
N PRO A 95 19.31 1.29 6.58
CA PRO A 95 20.53 1.64 7.29
C PRO A 95 21.76 1.01 6.62
N LEU A 96 22.61 1.87 6.06
CA LEU A 96 23.76 1.43 5.25
C LEU A 96 24.95 0.92 6.09
N ASP A 97 24.97 1.14 7.38
CA ASP A 97 25.94 0.54 8.30
C ASP A 97 25.60 -0.93 8.62
N VAL A 98 24.31 -1.28 8.61
CA VAL A 98 23.79 -2.63 8.89
C VAL A 98 23.69 -3.48 7.63
N TYR A 99 23.18 -2.91 6.54
CA TYR A 99 22.89 -3.65 5.31
C TYR A 99 23.69 -3.11 4.11
N GLU A 100 24.00 -4.02 3.22
CA GLU A 100 24.32 -3.76 1.83
C GLU A 100 23.01 -3.73 1.04
N LEU A 101 22.73 -2.66 0.31
CA LEU A 101 21.64 -2.58 -0.64
C LEU A 101 22.10 -3.26 -1.93
N VAL A 102 21.74 -4.54 -2.08
CA VAL A 102 22.17 -5.36 -3.23
C VAL A 102 21.44 -4.95 -4.50
N GLY A 103 20.17 -4.60 -4.37
CA GLY A 103 19.35 -4.12 -5.48
C GLY A 103 18.10 -3.41 -4.96
N SER A 104 17.55 -2.55 -5.78
CA SER A 104 16.25 -1.91 -5.51
C SER A 104 15.49 -1.73 -6.81
N ASP A 105 14.16 -1.83 -6.73
CA ASP A 105 13.28 -1.58 -7.85
C ASP A 105 12.07 -0.75 -7.40
N VAL A 106 11.57 0.05 -8.33
CA VAL A 106 10.40 0.90 -8.17
C VAL A 106 9.47 0.64 -9.34
N ALA A 107 8.27 0.18 -9.07
CA ALA A 107 7.30 -0.07 -10.12
C ALA A 107 5.95 0.58 -9.79
N ARG A 108 5.27 1.11 -10.81
CA ARG A 108 3.84 1.26 -10.75
C ARG A 108 3.24 -0.14 -10.78
N LEU A 109 2.53 -0.52 -9.73
CA LEU A 109 2.12 -1.92 -9.55
C LEU A 109 1.30 -2.46 -10.72
N SER A 110 0.44 -1.63 -11.31
CA SER A 110 -0.37 -2.00 -12.48
C SER A 110 0.45 -2.27 -13.75
N ASP A 111 1.70 -1.85 -13.83
CA ASP A 111 2.55 -2.06 -15.00
C ASP A 111 3.41 -3.34 -14.88
N THR A 112 3.39 -4.00 -13.72
CA THR A 112 4.17 -5.22 -13.47
C THR A 112 3.61 -6.46 -14.16
N VAL A 113 2.35 -6.39 -14.63
CA VAL A 113 1.67 -7.48 -15.35
C VAL A 113 0.98 -6.97 -16.61
N LYS A 114 0.70 -7.89 -17.50
CA LYS A 114 -0.07 -7.60 -18.70
C LYS A 114 -1.56 -7.75 -18.42
N PHE A 115 -2.24 -6.64 -18.20
CA PHE A 115 -3.70 -6.65 -18.02
C PHE A 115 -4.42 -7.12 -19.28
N PRO A 116 -5.55 -7.84 -19.13
CA PRO A 116 -6.41 -8.20 -20.25
C PRO A 116 -6.94 -6.94 -20.95
N ARG A 117 -7.18 -7.04 -22.25
CA ARG A 117 -7.67 -5.91 -23.07
C ARG A 117 -9.12 -6.15 -23.43
N VAL A 118 -9.92 -5.09 -23.41
CA VAL A 118 -11.28 -5.16 -23.98
C VAL A 118 -11.14 -5.55 -25.45
N LYS A 119 -11.87 -6.59 -25.87
CA LYS A 119 -11.99 -6.94 -27.30
C LYS A 119 -12.51 -5.67 -28.00
N GLU A 120 -11.71 -5.07 -28.84
CA GLU A 120 -12.21 -4.06 -29.74
C GLU A 120 -13.22 -4.77 -30.64
N ASN A 121 -14.50 -4.46 -30.47
CA ASN A 121 -15.43 -4.66 -31.57
C ASN A 121 -14.96 -3.72 -32.65
N GLU A 122 -14.03 -4.20 -33.50
CA GLU A 122 -13.62 -3.49 -34.71
C GLU A 122 -14.85 -3.42 -35.62
N VAL A 123 -15.70 -2.44 -35.32
CA VAL A 123 -16.60 -1.92 -36.34
C VAL A 123 -15.65 -1.21 -37.31
N LYS A 124 -15.04 -1.96 -38.22
CA LYS A 124 -14.23 -1.42 -39.32
C LYS A 124 -15.19 -0.67 -40.25
N LEU A 125 -15.58 0.52 -39.81
CA LEU A 125 -16.50 1.37 -40.58
C LEU A 125 -15.82 1.98 -41.81
N GLY A 126 -14.50 1.79 -41.96
CA GLY A 126 -13.77 2.32 -43.10
C GLY A 126 -14.09 3.80 -43.34
N PRO A 127 -14.50 4.18 -44.57
CA PRO A 127 -14.87 5.54 -44.91
C PRO A 127 -16.13 6.07 -44.20
N LEU A 128 -16.92 5.19 -43.53
CA LEU A 128 -18.13 5.57 -42.78
C LEU A 128 -17.83 5.97 -41.32
N THR A 129 -16.59 5.87 -40.86
CA THR A 129 -16.17 6.25 -39.48
C THR A 129 -16.59 7.67 -39.09
N PRO A 130 -16.46 8.73 -39.97
CA PRO A 130 -16.90 10.08 -39.62
C PRO A 130 -18.41 10.17 -39.39
N LEU A 131 -19.22 9.47 -40.22
CA LEU A 131 -20.67 9.41 -40.08
C LEU A 131 -21.07 8.73 -38.77
N TYR A 132 -20.47 7.58 -38.42
CA TYR A 132 -20.69 6.91 -37.14
C TYR A 132 -20.33 7.82 -35.97
N THR A 133 -19.21 8.51 -36.04
CA THR A 133 -18.79 9.45 -34.99
C THR A 133 -19.80 10.56 -34.80
N LEU A 134 -20.31 11.12 -35.89
CA LEU A 134 -21.26 12.26 -35.87
C LEU A 134 -22.67 11.85 -35.39
N PHE A 135 -23.21 10.74 -35.91
CA PHE A 135 -24.61 10.34 -35.70
C PHE A 135 -24.84 9.35 -34.59
N VAL A 136 -23.82 8.67 -34.13
CA VAL A 136 -23.91 7.63 -33.07
C VAL A 136 -23.09 7.99 -31.85
N SER A 137 -21.76 8.16 -31.98
CA SER A 137 -20.91 8.30 -30.81
C SER A 137 -21.06 9.64 -30.09
N LYS A 138 -21.21 10.76 -30.84
CA LYS A 138 -21.46 12.09 -30.24
C LYS A 138 -22.81 12.18 -29.52
N PRO A 139 -23.95 11.75 -30.13
CA PRO A 139 -25.24 11.72 -29.45
C PRO A 139 -25.22 10.85 -28.20
N ILE A 140 -24.60 9.68 -28.23
CA ILE A 140 -24.47 8.80 -27.05
C ILE A 140 -23.67 9.48 -25.93
N ARG A 141 -22.56 10.17 -26.26
CA ARG A 141 -21.80 10.95 -25.29
C ARG A 141 -22.61 12.09 -24.69
N LEU A 142 -23.37 12.79 -25.51
CA LEU A 142 -24.25 13.87 -25.05
C LEU A 142 -25.36 13.33 -24.15
N TRP A 143 -26.01 12.26 -24.56
CA TRP A 143 -27.05 11.58 -23.78
C TRP A 143 -26.52 11.13 -22.40
N ARG A 144 -25.35 10.48 -22.34
CA ARG A 144 -24.70 10.11 -21.08
C ARG A 144 -24.42 11.32 -20.17
N LYS A 145 -24.04 12.45 -20.78
CA LYS A 145 -23.79 13.69 -20.03
C LYS A 145 -25.08 14.32 -19.49
N ILE A 146 -26.17 14.27 -20.26
CA ILE A 146 -27.49 14.82 -19.88
C ILE A 146 -28.16 13.93 -18.81
N THR A 147 -28.04 12.61 -18.92
CA THR A 147 -28.69 11.66 -18.03
C THR A 147 -27.84 11.27 -16.81
N ASP A 148 -26.63 11.83 -16.67
CA ASP A 148 -25.60 11.43 -15.70
C ASP A 148 -25.35 9.91 -15.65
N TYR A 149 -25.64 9.23 -16.77
CA TYR A 149 -25.42 7.80 -16.90
C TYR A 149 -23.94 7.47 -16.79
N ARG A 150 -23.57 6.82 -15.71
CA ARG A 150 -22.24 6.23 -15.51
C ARG A 150 -22.32 4.74 -15.80
N PRO A 151 -21.57 4.22 -16.77
CA PRO A 151 -21.51 2.77 -16.96
C PRO A 151 -21.01 2.11 -15.67
N PRO A 152 -21.43 0.86 -15.41
CA PRO A 152 -20.86 0.12 -14.28
C PRO A 152 -19.34 0.16 -14.30
N MET A 153 -18.74 0.25 -13.11
CA MET A 153 -17.29 0.28 -12.98
C MET A 153 -16.71 -1.02 -13.53
N ASP A 154 -15.68 -0.88 -14.35
CA ASP A 154 -14.89 -1.98 -14.86
C ASP A 154 -13.68 -2.15 -13.93
N GLU A 155 -13.70 -3.17 -13.10
CA GLU A 155 -12.67 -3.43 -12.09
C GLU A 155 -11.29 -3.65 -12.69
N TRP A 156 -11.18 -4.32 -13.86
CA TRP A 156 -9.90 -4.57 -14.51
C TRP A 156 -9.28 -3.30 -15.09
N GLN A 157 -10.10 -2.45 -15.75
CA GLN A 157 -9.62 -1.16 -16.25
C GLN A 157 -9.31 -0.21 -15.11
N THR A 158 -10.10 -0.25 -14.03
CA THR A 158 -9.88 0.57 -12.85
C THR A 158 -8.58 0.16 -12.15
N ALA A 159 -8.35 -1.14 -11.92
CA ALA A 159 -7.11 -1.65 -11.35
C ALA A 159 -5.89 -1.28 -12.21
N ARG A 160 -5.99 -1.46 -13.52
CA ARG A 160 -4.95 -1.03 -14.48
C ARG A 160 -4.67 0.47 -14.41
N GLY A 161 -5.69 1.28 -14.17
CA GLY A 161 -5.61 2.74 -14.12
C GLY A 161 -5.00 3.32 -12.84
N ARG A 162 -4.78 2.51 -11.78
CA ARG A 162 -4.24 2.99 -10.50
C ARG A 162 -2.78 3.39 -10.63
N PHE A 163 -2.38 4.44 -9.89
CA PHE A 163 -1.02 5.00 -9.94
C PHE A 163 -0.09 4.47 -8.84
N ASN A 164 -0.64 3.71 -7.90
CA ASN A 164 0.07 3.25 -6.70
C ASN A 164 1.35 2.51 -7.08
N SER A 165 2.46 2.98 -6.51
CA SER A 165 3.79 2.38 -6.70
C SER A 165 4.16 1.49 -5.53
N ILE A 166 4.92 0.45 -5.83
CA ILE A 166 5.58 -0.41 -4.86
C ILE A 166 7.09 -0.20 -4.93
N LEU A 167 7.75 -0.19 -3.77
CA LEU A 167 9.21 -0.19 -3.66
C LEU A 167 9.66 -1.56 -3.20
N HIS A 168 10.71 -2.08 -3.80
CA HIS A 168 11.41 -3.29 -3.37
C HIS A 168 12.88 -3.02 -3.15
N ALA A 169 13.47 -3.66 -2.13
CA ALA A 169 14.90 -3.71 -1.93
C ALA A 169 15.35 -5.13 -1.56
N THR A 170 16.41 -5.60 -2.19
CA THR A 170 17.14 -6.80 -1.77
C THR A 170 18.28 -6.36 -0.87
N LEU A 171 18.26 -6.80 0.36
CA LEU A 171 19.19 -6.43 1.42
C LEU A 171 20.06 -7.61 1.79
N ARG A 172 21.36 -7.34 2.06
CA ARG A 172 22.29 -8.31 2.64
C ARG A 172 22.83 -7.77 3.95
N CYS A 173 22.61 -8.47 5.04
CA CYS A 173 23.20 -8.11 6.33
C CYS A 173 24.73 -8.16 6.24
N LYS A 174 25.41 -7.06 6.55
CA LYS A 174 26.88 -6.98 6.44
C LYS A 174 27.60 -7.94 7.38
N LYS A 175 27.00 -8.21 8.56
CA LYS A 175 27.58 -9.09 9.59
C LYS A 175 27.35 -10.57 9.26
N SER A 176 26.11 -10.98 9.03
CA SER A 176 25.74 -12.40 8.85
C SER A 176 25.81 -12.86 7.38
N LYS A 177 25.91 -11.93 6.42
CA LYS A 177 25.83 -12.16 4.97
C LYS A 177 24.50 -12.73 4.47
N VAL A 178 23.51 -12.84 5.36
CA VAL A 178 22.17 -13.30 5.02
C VAL A 178 21.45 -12.23 4.19
N SER A 179 20.77 -12.67 3.13
CA SER A 179 20.00 -11.80 2.24
C SER A 179 18.50 -12.02 2.40
N PHE A 180 17.71 -10.97 2.21
CA PHE A 180 16.24 -11.00 2.21
C PHE A 180 15.67 -9.86 1.40
N GLY A 181 14.42 -10.02 0.94
CA GLY A 181 13.69 -8.99 0.23
C GLY A 181 12.77 -8.19 1.16
N VAL A 182 12.66 -6.88 0.94
CA VAL A 182 11.71 -6.01 1.63
C VAL A 182 10.97 -5.17 0.60
N SER A 183 9.64 -5.20 0.67
CA SER A 183 8.79 -4.34 -0.17
C SER A 183 7.88 -3.48 0.69
N THR A 184 7.63 -2.24 0.25
CA THR A 184 6.63 -1.36 0.87
C THR A 184 5.63 -0.89 -0.17
N TYR A 185 4.35 -0.88 0.22
CA TYR A 185 3.23 -0.55 -0.65
C TYR A 185 2.18 0.28 0.08
N HIS A 186 1.50 1.13 -0.68
CA HIS A 186 0.27 1.80 -0.25
C HIS A 186 -0.84 1.48 -1.25
N MET A 187 -1.82 0.70 -0.81
CA MET A 187 -2.90 0.20 -1.66
C MET A 187 -3.94 1.30 -1.96
N PRO A 188 -4.61 1.27 -3.13
CA PRO A 188 -5.77 2.13 -3.36
C PRO A 188 -6.83 1.94 -2.27
N CYS A 189 -7.36 3.03 -1.72
CA CYS A 189 -8.48 2.97 -0.78
C CYS A 189 -9.81 2.92 -1.57
N MET A 190 -10.40 1.71 -1.71
CA MET A 190 -11.62 1.45 -2.48
C MET A 190 -12.44 0.34 -1.82
N PHE A 191 -13.55 0.68 -1.15
CA PHE A 191 -14.31 -0.31 -0.34
C PHE A 191 -15.83 -0.19 -0.46
N ARG A 192 -16.36 0.81 -1.23
CA ARG A 192 -17.80 1.13 -1.23
C ARG A 192 -18.66 0.09 -1.94
N THR A 193 -18.15 -0.54 -2.98
CA THR A 193 -18.88 -1.49 -3.83
C THR A 193 -18.12 -2.82 -3.96
N ALA A 194 -18.83 -3.87 -4.39
CA ALA A 194 -18.18 -5.15 -4.71
C ALA A 194 -17.09 -4.98 -5.80
N ALA A 195 -17.34 -4.12 -6.80
CA ALA A 195 -16.36 -3.81 -7.83
C ALA A 195 -15.11 -3.11 -7.26
N ASP A 196 -15.27 -2.19 -6.29
CA ASP A 196 -14.14 -1.61 -5.56
C ASP A 196 -13.31 -2.68 -4.87
N ARG A 197 -13.97 -3.59 -4.14
CA ARG A 197 -13.29 -4.70 -3.44
C ARG A 197 -12.57 -5.63 -4.39
N ARG A 198 -13.09 -5.87 -5.61
CA ARG A 198 -12.37 -6.64 -6.65
C ARG A 198 -11.10 -5.92 -7.12
N VAL A 199 -11.13 -4.60 -7.27
CA VAL A 199 -9.91 -3.79 -7.54
C VAL A 199 -8.88 -3.99 -6.43
N MET A 200 -9.33 -3.96 -5.17
CA MET A 200 -8.45 -4.19 -4.01
C MET A 200 -7.85 -5.59 -4.04
N THR A 201 -8.65 -6.62 -4.34
CA THR A 201 -8.18 -8.02 -4.45
C THR A 201 -7.13 -8.17 -5.56
N ILE A 202 -7.34 -7.55 -6.72
CA ILE A 202 -6.33 -7.52 -7.80
C ILE A 202 -5.04 -6.91 -7.30
N HIS A 203 -5.09 -5.75 -6.64
CA HIS A 203 -3.90 -5.06 -6.14
C HIS A 203 -3.21 -5.82 -5.01
N ALA A 204 -3.94 -6.49 -4.11
CA ALA A 204 -3.39 -7.35 -3.08
C ALA A 204 -2.57 -8.50 -3.67
N SER A 205 -3.15 -9.17 -4.68
CA SER A 205 -2.46 -10.23 -5.43
C SER A 205 -1.19 -9.71 -6.11
N LEU A 206 -1.27 -8.58 -6.80
CA LEU A 206 -0.13 -8.01 -7.52
C LEU A 206 0.99 -7.59 -6.57
N ALA A 207 0.67 -7.01 -5.41
CA ALA A 207 1.65 -6.59 -4.41
C ALA A 207 2.43 -7.81 -3.86
N ALA A 208 1.72 -8.87 -3.49
CA ALA A 208 2.34 -10.11 -3.01
C ALA A 208 3.17 -10.78 -4.11
N GLN A 209 2.63 -10.90 -5.34
CA GLN A 209 3.36 -11.47 -6.48
C GLN A 209 4.64 -10.68 -6.77
N TYR A 210 4.55 -9.36 -6.81
CA TYR A 210 5.72 -8.52 -7.09
C TYR A 210 6.79 -8.67 -6.02
N ALA A 211 6.43 -8.57 -4.74
CA ALA A 211 7.36 -8.71 -3.62
C ALA A 211 8.10 -10.06 -3.66
N LEU A 212 7.37 -11.15 -3.86
CA LEU A 212 7.92 -12.51 -3.93
C LEU A 212 8.79 -12.73 -5.17
N ASN A 213 8.36 -12.23 -6.35
CA ASN A 213 9.11 -12.38 -7.58
C ASN A 213 10.42 -11.57 -7.57
N GLN A 214 10.39 -10.33 -7.05
CA GLN A 214 11.59 -9.49 -6.93
C GLN A 214 12.59 -10.06 -5.92
N SER A 215 12.09 -10.73 -4.88
CA SER A 215 12.95 -11.42 -3.91
C SER A 215 13.61 -12.69 -4.46
N ALA A 216 13.15 -13.22 -5.61
CA ALA A 216 13.76 -14.36 -6.30
C ALA A 216 14.02 -15.59 -5.40
N GLY A 217 13.05 -15.93 -4.54
CA GLY A 217 13.13 -17.06 -3.60
C GLY A 217 13.81 -16.75 -2.28
N LEU A 218 14.26 -15.53 -2.05
CA LEU A 218 14.74 -15.10 -0.73
C LEU A 218 13.58 -14.93 0.26
N PRO A 219 13.83 -15.08 1.56
CA PRO A 219 12.90 -14.68 2.61
C PRO A 219 12.42 -13.25 2.39
N THR A 220 11.10 -13.03 2.46
CA THR A 220 10.49 -11.78 1.99
C THR A 220 9.60 -11.14 3.03
N VAL A 221 9.74 -9.82 3.17
CA VAL A 221 8.85 -8.94 3.91
C VAL A 221 8.08 -8.06 2.94
N LEU A 222 6.76 -8.03 3.07
CA LEU A 222 5.88 -7.10 2.38
C LEU A 222 5.11 -6.30 3.43
N MET A 223 5.29 -4.98 3.47
CA MET A 223 4.71 -4.13 4.50
C MET A 223 4.08 -2.87 3.91
N GLY A 224 3.16 -2.26 4.62
CA GLY A 224 2.53 -1.02 4.20
C GLY A 224 1.11 -0.86 4.70
N ASP A 225 0.46 0.17 4.17
CA ASP A 225 -0.97 0.40 4.29
C ASP A 225 -1.69 -0.31 3.13
N PHE A 226 -2.41 -1.36 3.46
CA PHE A 226 -3.15 -2.15 2.47
C PHE A 226 -4.60 -1.70 2.32
N ASN A 227 -5.08 -0.78 3.15
CA ASN A 227 -6.49 -0.38 3.13
C ASN A 227 -7.47 -1.57 3.18
N LEU A 228 -7.06 -2.70 3.73
CA LEU A 228 -7.81 -3.95 3.90
C LEU A 228 -8.00 -4.21 5.39
N LYS A 229 -9.18 -4.61 5.78
CA LYS A 229 -9.43 -5.11 7.14
C LYS A 229 -9.04 -6.58 7.27
N PRO A 230 -8.76 -7.06 8.48
CA PRO A 230 -8.62 -8.49 8.73
C PRO A 230 -9.84 -9.25 8.23
N GLY A 231 -9.61 -10.29 7.40
CA GLY A 231 -10.68 -11.09 6.80
C GLY A 231 -11.24 -10.57 5.48
N ASP A 232 -10.89 -9.36 5.04
CA ASP A 232 -11.21 -8.92 3.68
C ASP A 232 -10.58 -9.85 2.62
N ALA A 233 -11.19 -9.90 1.43
CA ALA A 233 -10.75 -10.80 0.36
C ALA A 233 -9.26 -10.66 0.01
N GLY A 234 -8.74 -9.45 -0.06
CA GLY A 234 -7.31 -9.21 -0.32
C GLY A 234 -6.42 -9.66 0.82
N HIS A 235 -6.84 -9.46 2.08
CA HIS A 235 -6.13 -9.94 3.26
C HIS A 235 -6.13 -11.48 3.29
N THR A 236 -7.29 -12.11 3.08
CA THR A 236 -7.43 -13.57 2.99
C THR A 236 -6.52 -14.13 1.90
N LEU A 237 -6.53 -13.52 0.71
CA LEU A 237 -5.68 -13.95 -0.41
C LEU A 237 -4.19 -13.94 -0.08
N ILE A 238 -3.70 -12.88 0.58
CA ILE A 238 -2.29 -12.80 0.99
C ILE A 238 -1.96 -13.84 2.06
N THR A 239 -2.84 -14.00 3.06
CA THR A 239 -2.56 -14.81 4.26
C THR A 239 -2.80 -16.31 4.07
N THR A 240 -3.69 -16.70 3.18
CA THR A 240 -3.96 -18.11 2.86
C THR A 240 -3.30 -18.57 1.56
N GLY A 241 -2.96 -17.63 0.66
CA GLY A 241 -2.46 -17.89 -0.68
C GLY A 241 -3.57 -18.22 -1.67
N ASP A 242 -4.85 -18.15 -1.27
CA ASP A 242 -5.99 -18.50 -2.12
C ASP A 242 -7.24 -17.68 -1.75
N LEU A 243 -8.17 -17.58 -2.70
CA LEU A 243 -9.49 -16.99 -2.51
C LEU A 243 -10.49 -17.77 -3.34
N ASP A 244 -11.60 -18.16 -2.74
CA ASP A 244 -12.66 -18.89 -3.43
C ASP A 244 -13.21 -18.06 -4.59
N GLU A 245 -13.32 -18.67 -5.78
CA GLU A 245 -13.86 -18.02 -6.99
C GLU A 245 -15.32 -17.57 -6.84
N SER A 246 -16.07 -18.18 -5.92
CA SER A 246 -17.45 -17.77 -5.61
C SER A 246 -17.53 -16.54 -4.71
N HIS A 247 -16.40 -16.09 -4.14
CA HIS A 247 -16.37 -14.91 -3.28
C HIS A 247 -16.74 -13.64 -4.05
N GLU A 248 -17.61 -12.79 -3.52
CA GLU A 248 -18.11 -11.58 -4.21
C GLU A 248 -17.02 -10.61 -4.68
N ALA A 249 -15.88 -10.59 -3.98
CA ALA A 249 -14.71 -9.78 -4.31
C ALA A 249 -13.66 -10.54 -5.15
N TYR A 250 -13.95 -11.77 -5.62
CA TYR A 250 -13.09 -12.46 -6.58
C TYR A 250 -13.20 -11.79 -7.95
N PRO A 251 -12.10 -11.35 -8.58
CA PRO A 251 -12.15 -10.64 -9.85
C PRO A 251 -12.32 -11.60 -11.02
N ILE A 252 -13.54 -11.73 -11.51
CA ILE A 252 -13.86 -12.54 -12.69
C ILE A 252 -13.62 -11.73 -13.95
N MET A 253 -12.89 -12.30 -14.92
CA MET A 253 -12.67 -11.66 -16.20
C MET A 253 -13.92 -11.75 -17.08
N PRO A 254 -14.54 -10.62 -17.49
CA PRO A 254 -15.71 -10.64 -18.34
C PRO A 254 -15.39 -11.13 -19.78
N ASP A 255 -16.37 -11.74 -20.47
CA ASP A 255 -16.24 -12.25 -21.84
C ASP A 255 -15.84 -11.18 -22.87
N ARG A 256 -16.08 -9.91 -22.55
CA ARG A 256 -15.66 -8.77 -23.38
C ARG A 256 -14.16 -8.56 -23.45
N TYR A 257 -13.39 -9.26 -22.62
CA TYR A 257 -11.93 -9.17 -22.63
C TYR A 257 -11.28 -10.23 -23.51
N SER A 258 -10.09 -9.95 -24.00
CA SER A 258 -9.23 -10.85 -24.75
C SER A 258 -7.86 -10.97 -24.09
N GLY A 259 -7.21 -12.10 -24.30
CA GLY A 259 -5.90 -12.45 -23.75
C GLY A 259 -6.05 -13.28 -22.47
N GLU A 260 -4.93 -13.86 -22.05
CA GLU A 260 -4.85 -14.56 -20.76
C GLU A 260 -4.82 -13.52 -19.63
N PRO A 261 -5.70 -13.61 -18.62
CA PRO A 261 -5.55 -12.82 -17.42
C PRO A 261 -4.31 -13.30 -16.65
N PHE A 262 -3.64 -12.41 -15.93
CA PHE A 262 -2.70 -12.88 -14.92
C PHE A 262 -3.49 -13.60 -13.81
N VAL A 263 -2.86 -14.60 -13.22
CA VAL A 263 -3.49 -15.35 -12.13
C VAL A 263 -3.59 -14.45 -10.90
N VAL A 264 -4.81 -14.26 -10.37
CA VAL A 264 -5.05 -13.49 -9.15
C VAL A 264 -4.77 -14.39 -7.96
N LYS A 265 -3.49 -14.76 -7.80
CA LYS A 265 -3.02 -15.64 -6.75
C LYS A 265 -1.53 -15.39 -6.51
N PRO A 266 -1.08 -15.15 -5.27
CA PRO A 266 0.34 -15.05 -4.98
C PRO A 266 1.03 -16.41 -5.14
N PRO A 267 2.33 -16.46 -5.47
CA PRO A 267 3.10 -17.71 -5.58
C PRO A 267 3.12 -18.54 -4.30
N GLN A 268 3.02 -17.89 -3.15
CA GLN A 268 2.90 -18.49 -1.84
C GLN A 268 2.17 -17.54 -0.89
N LYS A 269 1.61 -18.08 0.20
CA LYS A 269 1.02 -17.28 1.26
C LYS A 269 2.09 -16.52 2.03
N MET A 270 1.69 -15.43 2.66
CA MET A 270 2.49 -14.68 3.63
C MET A 270 1.68 -14.52 4.92
N GLN A 271 2.33 -14.43 6.07
CA GLN A 271 1.64 -14.31 7.34
C GLN A 271 1.92 -12.96 7.99
N SER A 272 0.94 -12.41 8.69
CA SER A 272 1.12 -11.19 9.48
C SER A 272 2.11 -11.44 10.63
N ALA A 273 3.05 -10.51 10.80
CA ALA A 273 4.00 -10.55 11.90
C ALA A 273 3.29 -10.48 13.26
N TYR A 274 2.21 -9.70 13.37
CA TYR A 274 1.42 -9.57 14.59
C TYR A 274 0.67 -10.85 14.91
N VAL A 275 0.04 -11.49 13.93
CA VAL A 275 -0.60 -12.80 14.13
C VAL A 275 0.40 -13.87 14.61
N ARG A 276 1.64 -13.85 14.09
CA ARG A 276 2.67 -14.81 14.50
C ARG A 276 3.11 -14.68 15.96
N VAL A 277 3.08 -13.47 16.52
CA VAL A 277 3.52 -13.22 17.90
C VAL A 277 2.34 -13.20 18.86
N ASN A 278 1.26 -12.49 18.50
CA ASN A 278 0.12 -12.24 19.38
C ASN A 278 -1.05 -13.22 19.16
N GLY A 279 -1.04 -13.98 18.04
CA GLY A 279 -2.16 -14.87 17.66
C GLY A 279 -3.30 -14.16 16.93
N GLU A 280 -3.28 -12.84 16.88
CA GLU A 280 -4.31 -12.01 16.24
C GLU A 280 -3.70 -10.76 15.60
N GLU A 281 -4.44 -10.14 14.70
CA GLU A 281 -4.07 -8.84 14.12
C GLU A 281 -4.20 -7.72 15.16
N PRO A 282 -3.53 -6.58 14.97
CA PRO A 282 -3.70 -5.41 15.83
C PRO A 282 -5.18 -5.03 15.99
N ASN A 283 -5.54 -4.53 17.16
CA ASN A 283 -6.89 -4.09 17.44
C ASN A 283 -7.33 -2.92 16.54
N PHE A 284 -6.37 -2.09 16.12
CA PHE A 284 -6.50 -1.06 15.09
C PHE A 284 -5.09 -0.59 14.69
N THR A 285 -5.00 0.02 13.51
CA THR A 285 -3.81 0.73 13.03
C THR A 285 -4.14 2.11 12.48
N ASN A 286 -5.41 2.36 12.17
CA ASN A 286 -5.95 3.66 11.76
C ASN A 286 -7.08 4.10 12.70
N ASN A 287 -7.07 5.39 13.07
CA ASN A 287 -8.13 6.03 13.85
C ASN A 287 -8.38 7.43 13.30
N ALA A 288 -9.32 7.54 12.38
CA ALA A 288 -9.67 8.78 11.71
C ALA A 288 -11.14 9.15 11.91
N GLN A 289 -11.42 10.45 11.99
CA GLN A 289 -12.77 10.97 11.86
C GLN A 289 -12.77 12.17 10.93
N ILE A 290 -13.48 12.04 9.81
CA ILE A 290 -13.49 13.03 8.76
C ILE A 290 -14.83 13.74 8.78
N LYS A 291 -14.82 15.07 8.97
CA LYS A 291 -16.03 15.92 9.04
C LYS A 291 -17.04 15.34 10.04
N ASP A 292 -18.29 15.20 9.61
CA ASP A 292 -19.40 14.67 10.41
C ASP A 292 -19.58 13.15 10.24
N ASP A 293 -18.61 12.46 9.60
CA ASP A 293 -18.67 10.99 9.44
C ASP A 293 -18.47 10.32 10.82
N GLU A 294 -18.97 9.10 10.95
CA GLU A 294 -18.70 8.25 12.11
C GLU A 294 -17.19 7.97 12.22
N PRO A 295 -16.63 7.90 13.45
CA PRO A 295 -15.23 7.54 13.62
C PRO A 295 -14.90 6.21 12.98
N PHE A 296 -13.82 6.18 12.19
CA PHE A 296 -13.29 4.95 11.61
C PHE A 296 -12.09 4.50 12.43
N ILE A 297 -12.18 3.34 13.07
CA ILE A 297 -11.11 2.73 13.84
C ILE A 297 -10.99 1.28 13.40
N ASP A 298 -9.92 0.95 12.66
CA ASP A 298 -9.73 -0.40 12.15
C ASP A 298 -8.25 -0.69 11.81
N THR A 299 -7.93 -1.96 11.50
CA THR A 299 -6.60 -2.38 11.08
C THR A 299 -6.49 -2.35 9.57
N LEU A 300 -5.56 -1.56 9.05
CA LEU A 300 -5.29 -1.35 7.63
C LEU A 300 -3.83 -1.59 7.25
N ASP A 301 -2.92 -1.54 8.24
CA ASP A 301 -1.49 -1.64 8.05
C ASP A 301 -0.98 -3.00 8.49
N TYR A 302 -0.04 -3.57 7.73
CA TYR A 302 0.47 -4.91 7.99
C TYR A 302 1.97 -5.01 7.71
N ILE A 303 2.59 -5.97 8.38
CA ILE A 303 3.92 -6.50 8.06
C ILE A 303 3.72 -7.99 7.76
N PHE A 304 3.64 -8.34 6.48
CA PHE A 304 3.54 -9.72 6.03
C PHE A 304 4.93 -10.31 5.80
N VAL A 305 5.13 -11.54 6.21
CA VAL A 305 6.40 -12.27 6.09
C VAL A 305 6.18 -13.65 5.49
N THR A 306 7.14 -14.17 4.74
CA THR A 306 7.16 -15.56 4.26
C THR A 306 7.34 -16.55 5.41
N ASP A 307 6.95 -17.81 5.21
CA ASP A 307 6.91 -18.82 6.27
C ASP A 307 8.29 -19.15 6.87
N ASP A 308 9.35 -18.96 6.13
CA ASP A 308 10.74 -19.18 6.53
C ASP A 308 11.30 -18.07 7.45
N ILE A 309 10.64 -16.93 7.56
CA ILE A 309 11.00 -15.86 8.50
C ILE A 309 10.39 -16.16 9.88
N GLN A 310 11.20 -16.19 10.93
CA GLN A 310 10.71 -16.21 12.31
C GLN A 310 10.51 -14.77 12.81
N VAL A 311 9.31 -14.44 13.28
CA VAL A 311 9.06 -13.17 13.99
C VAL A 311 9.29 -13.39 15.47
N THR A 312 10.17 -12.60 16.08
CA THR A 312 10.57 -12.75 17.49
C THR A 312 9.95 -11.69 18.41
N GLU A 313 9.56 -10.55 17.85
CA GLU A 313 9.00 -9.42 18.61
C GLU A 313 8.16 -8.56 17.66
N VAL A 314 7.09 -7.98 18.15
CA VAL A 314 6.36 -6.87 17.51
C VAL A 314 6.29 -5.69 18.46
N LEU A 315 6.12 -4.49 17.92
CA LEU A 315 5.88 -3.29 18.72
C LEU A 315 4.52 -3.40 19.39
N ASP A 316 4.47 -3.21 20.71
CA ASP A 316 3.21 -3.11 21.44
C ASP A 316 2.41 -1.90 20.97
N LEU A 317 1.17 -2.13 20.59
CA LEU A 317 0.26 -1.10 20.09
C LEU A 317 -0.79 -0.76 21.13
N PRO A 318 -1.30 0.49 21.15
CA PRO A 318 -2.38 0.85 22.05
C PRO A 318 -3.66 0.07 21.67
N HIS A 319 -4.48 -0.25 22.67
CA HIS A 319 -5.82 -0.77 22.45
C HIS A 319 -6.80 0.38 22.21
N ARG A 320 -7.80 0.21 21.34
CA ARG A 320 -8.77 1.26 20.99
C ARG A 320 -9.51 1.85 22.20
N ASP A 321 -9.73 1.05 23.24
CA ASP A 321 -10.41 1.50 24.47
C ASP A 321 -9.55 2.47 25.29
N ASN A 322 -8.26 2.57 25.02
CA ASN A 322 -7.30 3.43 25.72
C ASN A 322 -7.00 4.73 24.96
N ILE A 323 -7.73 5.00 23.86
CA ILE A 323 -7.51 6.17 23.03
C ILE A 323 -8.62 7.18 23.24
N ASN A 324 -8.24 8.44 23.33
CA ASN A 324 -9.17 9.55 23.44
C ASN A 324 -9.18 10.35 22.13
N GLY A 325 -10.29 10.24 21.39
CA GLY A 325 -10.51 10.99 20.14
C GLY A 325 -9.74 10.45 18.93
N PRO A 326 -10.02 11.04 17.77
CA PRO A 326 -9.38 10.66 16.50
C PRO A 326 -7.95 11.22 16.41
N PHE A 327 -7.19 10.66 15.49
CA PHE A 327 -5.89 11.15 15.07
C PHE A 327 -6.01 12.02 13.80
N PRO A 328 -5.03 12.92 13.52
CA PRO A 328 -3.81 13.26 14.30
C PRO A 328 -4.08 13.91 15.68
N ALA A 329 -3.20 13.59 16.63
CA ALA A 329 -3.20 14.10 17.99
C ALA A 329 -1.77 14.50 18.43
N ALA A 330 -1.61 15.06 19.62
CA ALA A 330 -0.30 15.45 20.14
C ALA A 330 0.69 14.28 20.22
N THR A 331 0.19 13.07 20.51
CA THR A 331 0.97 11.83 20.66
C THR A 331 1.07 11.01 19.39
N GLU A 332 0.16 11.22 18.43
CA GLU A 332 0.14 10.52 17.16
C GLU A 332 -0.01 11.50 16.00
N PRO A 333 1.07 11.79 15.26
CA PRO A 333 1.04 12.81 14.20
C PRO A 333 0.40 12.35 12.88
N SER A 334 -0.03 11.12 12.77
CA SER A 334 -0.76 10.55 11.63
C SER A 334 -2.11 10.01 12.11
N ASP A 335 -3.05 9.79 11.21
CA ASP A 335 -4.27 9.01 11.47
C ASP A 335 -4.00 7.49 11.53
N HIS A 336 -2.79 7.08 11.20
CA HIS A 336 -2.28 5.72 11.40
C HIS A 336 -1.26 5.67 12.54
N ILE A 337 -1.08 4.48 13.13
CA ILE A 337 -0.01 4.20 14.10
C ILE A 337 1.11 3.38 13.44
N MET A 338 2.33 3.59 13.91
CA MET A 338 3.52 2.89 13.43
C MET A 338 3.52 1.43 13.86
N LEU A 339 3.75 0.49 12.93
CA LEU A 339 3.98 -0.92 13.21
C LEU A 339 5.46 -1.26 13.08
N ALA A 340 5.93 -2.18 13.93
CA ALA A 340 7.30 -2.67 13.83
C ALA A 340 7.41 -4.14 14.27
N ALA A 341 8.33 -4.88 13.63
CA ALA A 341 8.62 -6.27 13.97
C ALA A 341 10.12 -6.54 13.97
N THR A 342 10.59 -7.37 14.90
CA THR A 342 11.92 -7.96 14.87
C THR A 342 11.80 -9.36 14.26
N ILE A 343 12.54 -9.59 13.19
CA ILE A 343 12.53 -10.83 12.44
C ILE A 343 13.90 -11.51 12.47
N ARG A 344 13.88 -12.83 12.46
CA ARG A 344 15.08 -13.64 12.24
C ARG A 344 14.96 -14.30 10.86
N VAL A 345 15.83 -13.86 9.96
CA VAL A 345 15.95 -14.41 8.61
C VAL A 345 16.86 -15.65 8.70
N PRO A 346 16.43 -16.80 8.15
CA PRO A 346 17.27 -18.00 8.17
C PRO A 346 18.58 -17.77 7.40
N ALA A 347 19.66 -18.37 7.87
CA ALA A 347 20.87 -18.44 7.08
C ALA A 347 20.55 -19.31 5.86
N GLY A 348 20.57 -18.74 4.65
CA GLY A 348 20.34 -19.50 3.44
C GLY A 348 21.31 -20.67 3.38
N SER A 349 20.85 -21.84 3.00
CA SER A 349 21.73 -22.88 2.47
C SER A 349 22.39 -22.30 1.22
N ALA A 350 23.69 -22.09 1.28
CA ALA A 350 24.53 -21.60 0.18
C ALA A 350 24.39 -22.52 -1.04
#